data_d607b8c891c6c541c173733baac99a83
#
_entry.id   d607b8c891c6c541c173733baac99a83
#
_cell.length_a   1.000
_cell.length_b   1.000
_cell.length_c   1.000
_cell.angle_alpha   90.00
_cell.angle_beta   90.00
_cell.angle_gamma   90.00
#
_symmetry.space_group_name_H-M   'P 1'
#
loop_
_entity.id
_entity.type
_entity.pdbx_description
1 polymer ?
#
loop_
_entity_poly.entity_id
_entity_poly.type
_entity_poly.pdbx_seq_one_letter_code
_entity_poly.pdbx_strand_id
1 'polypeptide(L)'
;MAGSIFFDLEKAFDFVNLDKLLSKLPYYEISGKAKLLLESYLQNRYQRILITNSCLNSNTVSKWTKIKYVMPQGSILGPLLFLVYFNGLPKDIDYKALPILFLDDTSILLTNPNNIQTHSELNIAFEQLIKWFKCCFWILTKLISFSLIIKVNTPLKYKLTMKINK
;
A
#
# COMPACT_ATOMS: atom_id res chain seq x y z
N MET A 1 3.86 21.40 18.42
CA MET A 1 3.91 21.40 16.95
C MET A 1 3.26 20.14 16.44
N ALA A 2 2.61 20.17 15.26
CA ALA A 2 2.06 18.97 14.63
C ALA A 2 2.71 18.80 13.27
N GLY A 3 3.19 17.60 12.98
CA GLY A 3 3.72 17.20 11.68
C GLY A 3 2.91 16.05 11.11
N SER A 4 2.78 15.99 9.80
CA SER A 4 2.10 14.89 9.13
C SER A 4 2.82 14.51 7.84
N ILE A 5 2.83 13.21 7.57
CA ILE A 5 3.36 12.63 6.35
C ILE A 5 2.19 11.96 5.63
N PHE A 6 2.01 12.25 4.35
CA PHE A 6 0.97 11.63 3.52
C PHE A 6 1.66 10.79 2.45
N PHE A 7 1.19 9.57 2.30
CA PHE A 7 1.63 8.64 1.27
C PHE A 7 0.45 8.27 0.39
N ASP A 8 0.68 8.31 -0.91
CA ASP A 8 -0.21 7.81 -1.92
C ASP A 8 0.48 6.65 -2.65
N LEU A 9 -0.15 5.48 -2.64
CA LEU A 9 0.36 4.28 -3.26
C LEU A 9 -0.28 4.09 -4.63
N GLU A 10 0.41 4.48 -5.68
CA GLU A 10 -0.06 4.17 -7.03
C GLU A 10 -0.26 2.66 -7.20
N LYS A 11 -1.47 2.26 -7.62
CA LYS A 11 -1.80 0.86 -7.92
C LYS A 11 -1.56 -0.11 -6.76
N ALA A 12 -1.87 0.30 -5.53
CA ALA A 12 -1.63 -0.49 -4.32
C ALA A 12 -2.17 -1.93 -4.42
N PHE A 13 -3.35 -2.10 -5.00
CA PHE A 13 -3.97 -3.42 -5.23
C PHE A 13 -3.22 -4.29 -6.23
N ASP A 14 -2.50 -3.70 -7.18
CA ASP A 14 -1.77 -4.43 -8.21
C ASP A 14 -0.44 -5.01 -7.73
N PHE A 15 0.07 -4.53 -6.58
CA PHE A 15 1.36 -4.93 -6.04
C PHE A 15 1.29 -5.79 -4.77
N VAL A 16 0.10 -6.23 -4.39
CA VAL A 16 -0.07 -7.14 -3.25
C VAL A 16 0.60 -8.48 -3.54
N ASN A 17 1.55 -8.86 -2.69
CA ASN A 17 2.16 -10.18 -2.75
C ASN A 17 1.20 -11.22 -2.13
N LEU A 18 0.68 -12.11 -2.97
CA LEU A 18 -0.32 -13.09 -2.57
C LEU A 18 0.21 -14.11 -1.57
N ASP A 19 1.47 -14.52 -1.67
CA ASP A 19 2.07 -15.48 -0.74
C ASP A 19 2.18 -14.87 0.67
N LYS A 20 2.59 -13.60 0.75
CA LYS A 20 2.62 -12.86 2.02
C LYS A 20 1.22 -12.64 2.59
N LEU A 21 0.24 -12.35 1.76
CA LEU A 21 -1.15 -12.24 2.19
C LEU A 21 -1.63 -13.55 2.80
N LEU A 22 -1.43 -14.67 2.08
CA LEU A 22 -1.84 -16.00 2.55
C LEU A 22 -1.13 -16.41 3.85
N SER A 23 0.12 -15.98 4.05
CA SER A 23 0.85 -16.22 5.31
C SER A 23 0.29 -15.39 6.49
N LYS A 24 -0.37 -14.27 6.22
CA LYS A 24 -1.01 -13.43 7.25
C LYS A 24 -2.38 -13.94 7.70
N LEU A 25 -3.10 -14.69 6.86
CA LEU A 25 -4.46 -15.14 7.15
C LEU A 25 -4.60 -15.88 8.51
N PRO A 26 -3.67 -16.78 8.91
CA PRO A 26 -3.77 -17.45 10.20
C PRO A 26 -3.74 -16.51 11.41
N TYR A 27 -3.08 -15.35 11.33
CA TYR A 27 -3.08 -14.34 12.40
C TYR A 27 -4.45 -13.68 12.61
N TYR A 28 -5.35 -13.83 11.64
CA TYR A 28 -6.75 -13.39 11.69
C TYR A 28 -7.72 -14.57 11.86
N GLU A 29 -7.22 -15.70 12.39
CA GLU A 29 -8.00 -16.91 12.63
C GLU A 29 -8.59 -17.55 11.35
N ILE A 30 -8.14 -17.10 10.18
CA ILE A 30 -8.54 -17.67 8.89
C ILE A 30 -7.63 -18.86 8.58
N SER A 31 -8.09 -20.05 8.90
CA SER A 31 -7.36 -21.31 8.76
C SER A 31 -8.20 -22.42 8.12
N GLY A 32 -7.63 -23.59 7.94
CA GLY A 32 -8.34 -24.77 7.43
C GLY A 32 -9.01 -24.54 6.09
N LYS A 33 -10.28 -24.92 5.95
CA LYS A 33 -11.05 -24.84 4.70
C LYS A 33 -11.19 -23.40 4.18
N ALA A 34 -11.34 -22.42 5.06
CA ALA A 34 -11.46 -21.01 4.68
C ALA A 34 -10.17 -20.51 4.04
N LYS A 35 -9.01 -20.84 4.60
CA LYS A 35 -7.71 -20.50 4.01
C LYS A 35 -7.52 -21.17 2.65
N LEU A 36 -7.85 -22.45 2.51
CA LEU A 36 -7.75 -23.19 1.24
C LEU A 36 -8.65 -22.58 0.16
N LEU A 37 -9.85 -22.13 0.54
CA LEU A 37 -10.75 -21.44 -0.38
C LEU A 37 -10.12 -20.11 -0.89
N LEU A 38 -9.58 -19.31 -0.01
CA LEU A 38 -8.93 -18.05 -0.38
C LEU A 38 -7.67 -18.29 -1.21
N GLU A 39 -6.90 -19.33 -0.90
CA GLU A 39 -5.73 -19.71 -1.68
C GLU A 39 -6.14 -20.11 -3.10
N SER A 40 -7.16 -20.94 -3.26
CA SER A 40 -7.71 -21.32 -4.56
C SER A 40 -8.25 -20.12 -5.34
N TYR A 41 -8.88 -19.16 -4.64
CA TYR A 41 -9.40 -17.94 -5.25
C TYR A 41 -8.30 -16.99 -5.75
N LEU A 42 -7.18 -16.91 -5.04
CA LEU A 42 -6.09 -15.97 -5.32
C LEU A 42 -5.02 -16.55 -6.25
N GLN A 43 -4.72 -17.84 -6.13
CA GLN A 43 -3.63 -18.49 -6.87
C GLN A 43 -4.10 -19.03 -8.24
N ASN A 44 -3.10 -19.35 -9.08
CA ASN A 44 -3.29 -19.98 -10.39
C ASN A 44 -4.25 -19.24 -11.33
N ARG A 45 -4.32 -17.93 -11.21
CA ARG A 45 -5.09 -17.08 -12.13
C ARG A 45 -4.26 -16.70 -13.35
N TYR A 46 -4.94 -16.64 -14.49
CA TYR A 46 -4.36 -16.21 -15.76
C TYR A 46 -5.23 -15.11 -16.34
N GLN A 47 -4.60 -14.18 -17.01
CA GLN A 47 -5.28 -13.12 -17.76
C GLN A 47 -4.74 -12.98 -19.16
N ARG A 48 -5.57 -12.46 -20.05
CA ARG A 48 -5.21 -12.01 -21.38
C ARG A 48 -6.00 -10.75 -21.73
N ILE A 49 -5.47 -9.95 -22.62
CA ILE A 49 -6.12 -8.74 -23.12
C ILE A 49 -6.76 -9.09 -24.45
N LEU A 50 -8.03 -8.70 -24.63
CA LEU A 50 -8.75 -8.72 -25.89
C LEU A 50 -8.99 -7.27 -26.31
N ILE A 51 -8.48 -6.90 -27.48
CA ILE A 51 -8.74 -5.60 -28.11
C ILE A 51 -9.64 -5.86 -29.31
N THR A 52 -10.83 -5.30 -29.28
CA THR A 52 -11.79 -5.33 -30.40
C THR A 52 -11.65 -4.04 -31.19
N ASN A 53 -11.27 -4.15 -32.44
CA ASN A 53 -11.25 -3.02 -33.37
C ASN A 53 -12.58 -2.99 -34.14
N SER A 54 -13.48 -2.10 -33.72
CA SER A 54 -14.81 -1.96 -34.31
C SER A 54 -14.76 -1.50 -35.78
N CYS A 55 -13.72 -0.75 -36.17
CA CYS A 55 -13.60 -0.26 -37.55
C CYS A 55 -13.15 -1.35 -38.52
N LEU A 56 -12.37 -2.33 -38.05
CA LEU A 56 -11.82 -3.39 -38.88
C LEU A 56 -12.51 -4.75 -38.67
N ASN A 57 -13.50 -4.79 -37.80
CA ASN A 57 -14.20 -6.01 -37.38
C ASN A 57 -13.23 -7.16 -37.02
N SER A 58 -12.10 -6.79 -36.39
CA SER A 58 -11.00 -7.70 -36.03
C SER A 58 -10.73 -7.69 -34.54
N ASN A 59 -10.38 -8.84 -33.99
CA ASN A 59 -10.02 -9.02 -32.60
C ASN A 59 -8.54 -9.38 -32.49
N THR A 60 -7.81 -8.63 -31.66
CA THR A 60 -6.43 -8.95 -31.31
C THR A 60 -6.38 -9.44 -29.86
N VAL A 61 -5.76 -10.59 -29.65
CA VAL A 61 -5.71 -11.24 -28.32
C VAL A 61 -4.27 -11.43 -27.90
N SER A 62 -3.91 -11.01 -26.67
CA SER A 62 -2.61 -11.28 -26.11
C SER A 62 -2.44 -12.75 -25.71
N LYS A 63 -1.20 -13.17 -25.43
CA LYS A 63 -0.94 -14.45 -24.78
C LYS A 63 -1.48 -14.48 -23.36
N TRP A 64 -1.81 -15.66 -22.86
CA TRP A 64 -2.15 -15.87 -21.47
C TRP A 64 -0.94 -15.62 -20.57
N THR A 65 -1.13 -14.80 -19.52
CA THR A 65 -0.08 -14.49 -18.54
C THR A 65 -0.56 -14.87 -17.15
N LYS A 66 0.26 -15.60 -16.41
CA LYS A 66 -0.03 -15.98 -15.03
C LYS A 66 0.09 -14.74 -14.14
N ILE A 67 -0.93 -14.52 -13.31
CA ILE A 67 -0.98 -13.44 -12.33
C ILE A 67 -0.24 -13.91 -11.06
N LYS A 68 0.79 -13.18 -10.66
CA LYS A 68 1.56 -13.44 -9.42
C LYS A 68 1.25 -12.44 -8.32
N TYR A 69 0.81 -11.26 -8.69
CA TYR A 69 0.45 -10.14 -7.83
C TYR A 69 -0.94 -9.71 -8.27
N VAL A 70 -1.54 -8.76 -7.64
CA VAL A 70 -2.86 -8.20 -8.01
C VAL A 70 -4.01 -8.82 -7.22
N MET A 71 -4.62 -7.97 -6.40
CA MET A 71 -5.93 -8.23 -5.85
C MET A 71 -6.99 -8.19 -6.94
N PRO A 72 -7.98 -9.10 -6.94
CA PRO A 72 -9.08 -9.04 -7.88
C PRO A 72 -9.87 -7.74 -7.71
N GLN A 73 -9.68 -6.79 -8.62
CA GLN A 73 -10.44 -5.55 -8.63
C GLN A 73 -11.91 -5.82 -8.96
N GLY A 74 -12.82 -5.08 -8.36
CA GLY A 74 -14.27 -5.28 -8.51
C GLY A 74 -14.85 -6.46 -7.70
N SER A 75 -14.04 -7.17 -6.91
CA SER A 75 -14.53 -8.22 -6.01
C SER A 75 -14.83 -7.66 -4.61
N ILE A 76 -15.82 -8.24 -3.93
CA ILE A 76 -16.14 -7.91 -2.53
C ILE A 76 -14.97 -8.26 -1.60
N LEU A 77 -14.23 -9.33 -1.89
CA LEU A 77 -13.11 -9.81 -1.08
C LEU A 77 -11.84 -8.97 -1.26
N GLY A 78 -11.67 -8.29 -2.39
CA GLY A 78 -10.47 -7.51 -2.69
C GLY A 78 -10.12 -6.49 -1.61
N PRO A 79 -11.01 -5.54 -1.27
CA PRO A 79 -10.78 -4.56 -0.21
C PRO A 79 -10.54 -5.20 1.16
N LEU A 80 -11.28 -6.24 1.51
CA LEU A 80 -11.11 -6.94 2.79
C LEU A 80 -9.72 -7.58 2.91
N LEU A 81 -9.29 -8.30 1.88
CA LEU A 81 -7.97 -8.94 1.85
C LEU A 81 -6.84 -7.92 1.80
N PHE A 82 -7.06 -6.77 1.16
CA PHE A 82 -6.12 -5.65 1.19
C PHE A 82 -5.97 -5.09 2.61
N LEU A 83 -7.07 -4.91 3.36
CA LEU A 83 -7.02 -4.52 4.76
C LEU A 83 -6.23 -5.52 5.61
N VAL A 84 -6.46 -6.83 5.45
CA VAL A 84 -5.68 -7.88 6.12
C VAL A 84 -4.19 -7.76 5.79
N TYR A 85 -3.87 -7.50 4.53
CA TYR A 85 -2.48 -7.32 4.09
C TYR A 85 -1.82 -6.10 4.74
N PHE A 86 -2.54 -4.99 4.82
CA PHE A 86 -2.05 -3.67 5.23
C PHE A 86 -2.06 -3.45 6.74
N ASN A 87 -2.92 -4.16 7.48
CA ASN A 87 -3.15 -3.95 8.93
C ASN A 87 -1.94 -4.22 9.85
N GLY A 88 -0.85 -4.75 9.31
CA GLY A 88 0.42 -4.88 10.07
C GLY A 88 1.17 -3.56 10.24
N LEU A 89 0.91 -2.56 9.39
CA LEU A 89 1.64 -1.30 9.39
C LEU A 89 1.60 -0.54 10.74
N PRO A 90 0.44 -0.38 11.41
CA PRO A 90 0.39 0.36 12.67
C PRO A 90 1.25 -0.23 13.79
N LYS A 91 1.54 -1.54 13.75
CA LYS A 91 2.33 -2.23 14.77
C LYS A 91 3.83 -1.98 14.62
N ASP A 92 4.26 -1.62 13.41
CA ASP A 92 5.67 -1.44 13.07
C ASP A 92 6.12 0.03 13.13
N ILE A 93 5.17 0.95 13.42
CA ILE A 93 5.45 2.37 13.58
C ILE A 93 5.56 2.72 15.07
N ASP A 94 6.49 3.61 15.41
CA ASP A 94 6.67 4.10 16.77
C ASP A 94 5.35 4.62 17.37
N TYR A 95 5.09 4.26 18.65
CA TYR A 95 3.89 4.62 19.40
C TYR A 95 3.61 6.14 19.50
N LYS A 96 4.62 6.97 19.24
CA LYS A 96 4.47 8.43 19.21
C LYS A 96 3.81 8.96 17.94
N ALA A 97 3.81 8.17 16.90
CA ALA A 97 3.21 8.51 15.62
C ALA A 97 1.87 7.79 15.45
N LEU A 98 0.83 8.53 15.08
CA LEU A 98 -0.50 7.98 14.83
C LEU A 98 -0.65 7.67 13.34
N PRO A 99 -0.61 6.41 12.91
CA PRO A 99 -0.91 6.03 11.55
C PRO A 99 -2.42 6.04 11.30
N ILE A 100 -2.83 6.69 10.23
CA ILE A 100 -4.21 6.72 9.73
C ILE A 100 -4.20 6.09 8.35
N LEU A 101 -4.89 4.97 8.21
CA LEU A 101 -4.95 4.19 6.99
C LEU A 101 -6.34 4.31 6.36
N PHE A 102 -6.39 4.66 5.09
CA PHE A 102 -7.62 4.68 4.32
C PHE A 102 -7.34 4.09 2.92
N LEU A 103 -7.57 2.78 2.77
CA LEU A 103 -7.23 2.02 1.57
C LEU A 103 -5.74 2.18 1.20
N ASP A 104 -5.45 2.79 0.06
CA ASP A 104 -4.13 3.09 -0.47
C ASP A 104 -3.50 4.37 0.12
N ASP A 105 -4.34 5.26 0.66
CA ASP A 105 -3.88 6.46 1.35
C ASP A 105 -3.39 6.15 2.75
N THR A 106 -2.16 6.52 3.05
CA THR A 106 -1.57 6.40 4.37
C THR A 106 -1.13 7.76 4.88
N SER A 107 -1.59 8.12 6.05
CA SER A 107 -1.19 9.35 6.73
C SER A 107 -0.57 9.02 8.08
N ILE A 108 0.53 9.68 8.41
CA ILE A 108 1.12 9.61 9.76
C ILE A 108 1.02 10.97 10.39
N LEU A 109 0.42 11.03 11.58
CA LEU A 109 0.32 12.21 12.39
C LEU A 109 1.25 12.09 13.60
N LEU A 110 2.00 13.15 13.87
CA LEU A 110 2.86 13.25 15.04
C LEU A 110 2.71 14.62 15.69
N THR A 111 2.55 14.64 16.99
CA THR A 111 2.45 15.85 17.77
C THR A 111 3.52 15.86 18.88
N ASN A 112 4.34 16.90 18.91
CA ASN A 112 5.33 17.10 19.96
C ASN A 112 5.43 18.61 20.29
N PRO A 113 5.52 19.01 21.54
CA PRO A 113 5.70 20.42 21.92
C PRO A 113 7.03 20.98 21.41
N ASN A 114 8.07 20.16 21.24
CA ASN A 114 9.39 20.59 20.77
C ASN A 114 9.55 20.40 19.26
N ASN A 115 9.85 21.50 18.54
CA ASN A 115 10.01 21.52 17.09
C ASN A 115 11.14 20.62 16.57
N ILE A 116 12.30 20.63 17.24
CA ILE A 116 13.46 19.86 16.79
C ILE A 116 13.18 18.36 16.93
N GLN A 117 12.55 17.97 18.02
CA GLN A 117 12.15 16.59 18.26
C GLN A 117 11.07 16.12 17.26
N THR A 118 10.13 17.00 16.89
CA THR A 118 9.12 16.66 15.86
C THR A 118 9.75 16.25 14.54
N HIS A 119 10.80 16.96 14.08
CA HIS A 119 11.48 16.63 12.84
C HIS A 119 12.23 15.30 12.93
N SER A 120 12.93 15.04 14.03
CA SER A 120 13.66 13.77 14.20
C SER A 120 12.71 12.57 14.31
N GLU A 121 11.63 12.71 15.04
CA GLU A 121 10.61 11.66 15.18
C GLU A 121 9.85 11.40 13.85
N LEU A 122 9.56 12.44 13.06
CA LEU A 122 8.99 12.27 11.72
C LEU A 122 9.94 11.51 10.79
N ASN A 123 11.24 11.79 10.85
CA ASN A 123 12.22 11.06 10.04
C ASN A 123 12.29 9.58 10.45
N ILE A 124 12.24 9.28 11.75
CA ILE A 124 12.21 7.89 12.25
C ILE A 124 10.95 7.18 11.75
N ALA A 125 9.79 7.80 11.90
CA ALA A 125 8.53 7.23 11.42
C ALA A 125 8.55 7.02 9.90
N PHE A 126 9.14 7.94 9.15
CA PHE A 126 9.31 7.83 7.70
C PHE A 126 10.20 6.62 7.31
N GLU A 127 11.35 6.47 7.96
CA GLU A 127 12.26 5.34 7.70
C GLU A 127 11.61 3.98 8.05
N GLN A 128 10.89 3.91 9.17
CA GLN A 128 10.13 2.71 9.55
C GLN A 128 9.08 2.37 8.49
N LEU A 129 8.38 3.37 7.97
CA LEU A 129 7.37 3.22 6.93
C LEU A 129 7.97 2.73 5.62
N ILE A 130 9.06 3.34 5.16
CA ILE A 130 9.80 2.90 3.97
C ILE A 130 10.28 1.46 4.12
N LYS A 131 10.80 1.09 5.29
CA LYS A 131 11.24 -0.27 5.58
C LYS A 131 10.07 -1.25 5.49
N TRP A 132 8.93 -0.92 6.08
CA TRP A 132 7.73 -1.73 6.02
C TRP A 132 7.23 -1.91 4.58
N PHE A 133 7.14 -0.82 3.82
CA PHE A 133 6.75 -0.87 2.42
C PHE A 133 7.72 -1.72 1.59
N LYS A 134 9.02 -1.57 1.74
CA LYS A 134 10.02 -2.42 1.07
C LYS A 134 9.83 -3.90 1.42
N CYS A 135 9.45 -4.20 2.63
CA CYS A 135 9.17 -5.55 3.06
C CYS A 135 7.88 -6.11 2.44
N CYS A 136 6.83 -5.33 2.39
CA CYS A 136 5.51 -5.77 1.92
C CYS A 136 5.35 -5.72 0.41
N PHE A 137 5.86 -4.67 -0.23
CA PHE A 137 5.72 -4.43 -1.66
C PHE A 137 7.08 -4.53 -2.36
N TRP A 138 7.32 -5.59 -3.09
CA TRP A 138 8.62 -5.87 -3.77
C TRP A 138 9.08 -4.77 -4.74
N ILE A 139 8.20 -3.87 -5.21
CA ILE A 139 8.48 -2.92 -6.32
C ILE A 139 8.31 -1.46 -5.88
N LEU A 140 8.74 -1.13 -4.70
CA LEU A 140 8.52 0.18 -4.09
C LEU A 140 9.27 1.38 -4.69
N THR A 141 10.24 1.15 -5.57
CA THR A 141 11.08 2.23 -6.09
C THR A 141 10.41 3.13 -7.13
N LYS A 142 9.20 2.79 -7.59
CA LYS A 142 8.52 3.53 -8.68
C LYS A 142 7.18 4.17 -8.30
N LEU A 143 6.59 3.84 -7.14
CA LEU A 143 5.15 4.00 -6.95
C LEU A 143 4.73 4.74 -5.67
N ILE A 144 5.65 5.36 -4.96
CA ILE A 144 5.29 6.18 -3.80
C ILE A 144 5.46 7.65 -4.14
N SER A 145 4.37 8.37 -4.20
CA SER A 145 4.39 9.82 -4.02
C SER A 145 4.11 10.13 -2.56
N PHE A 146 4.90 10.98 -1.95
CA PHE A 146 4.62 11.41 -0.60
C PHE A 146 4.70 12.95 -0.49
N SER A 147 3.87 13.49 0.38
CA SER A 147 3.87 14.90 0.72
C SER A 147 4.09 15.04 2.21
N LEU A 148 5.17 15.72 2.60
CA LEU A 148 5.43 16.09 3.98
C LEU A 148 4.78 17.45 4.26
N ILE A 149 3.80 17.50 5.15
CA ILE A 149 3.20 18.75 5.59
C ILE A 149 3.53 18.95 7.07
N ILE A 150 4.36 19.93 7.37
CA ILE A 150 4.67 20.34 8.71
C ILE A 150 3.85 21.61 8.99
N LYS A 151 2.83 21.52 9.85
CA LYS A 151 2.14 22.69 10.39
C LYS A 151 2.88 23.15 11.62
N VAL A 152 3.53 24.27 11.49
CA VAL A 152 4.05 25.09 12.62
C VAL A 152 2.94 26.06 13.01
N ASN A 153 2.81 26.46 14.27
CA ASN A 153 1.92 27.52 14.71
C ASN A 153 2.24 28.93 14.13
N THR A 154 3.09 28.98 13.13
CA THR A 154 3.43 30.14 12.28
C THR A 154 2.92 29.90 10.86
N PRO A 155 2.61 30.96 10.06
CA PRO A 155 1.90 30.85 8.78
C PRO A 155 2.71 30.23 7.62
N LEU A 156 3.83 29.60 7.87
CA LEU A 156 4.69 28.97 6.84
C LEU A 156 4.24 27.53 6.58
N LYS A 157 3.60 27.31 5.45
CA LYS A 157 3.31 25.99 4.91
C LYS A 157 4.49 25.53 4.06
N TYR A 158 5.24 24.56 4.52
CA TYR A 158 6.22 23.85 3.66
C TYR A 158 5.55 22.62 3.05
N LYS A 159 5.45 22.60 1.74
CA LYS A 159 5.08 21.40 0.98
C LYS A 159 6.34 20.87 0.31
N LEU A 160 6.96 19.87 0.88
CA LEU A 160 8.02 19.11 0.22
C LEU A 160 7.37 17.93 -0.52
N THR A 161 7.38 17.99 -1.85
CA THR A 161 7.01 16.85 -2.68
C THR A 161 8.31 16.23 -3.16
N MET A 162 8.67 15.06 -2.63
CA MET A 162 9.81 14.29 -3.15
C MET A 162 9.25 13.14 -3.99
N LYS A 163 9.62 13.09 -5.25
CA LYS A 163 9.49 11.87 -6.07
C LYS A 163 10.77 11.10 -5.90
N ILE A 164 10.70 9.86 -5.42
CA ILE A 164 11.85 8.96 -5.44
C ILE A 164 12.03 8.51 -6.89
N ASN A 165 12.82 9.26 -7.66
CA ASN A 165 13.36 8.76 -8.90
C ASN A 165 14.58 7.90 -8.57
N LYS A 166 14.78 6.82 -9.36
CA LYS A 166 15.93 5.90 -9.27
C LYS A 166 17.26 6.60 -9.13
#